data_7eacb8c7aa2429cf4e3d48a53cce9518
#
_entry.id   7eacb8c7aa2429cf4e3d48a53cce9518
#
_cell.length_a   1.000
_cell.length_b   1.000
_cell.length_c   1.000
_cell.angle_alpha   90.00
_cell.angle_beta   90.00
_cell.angle_gamma   90.00
#
_symmetry.space_group_name_H-M   'P 1'
#
loop_
_entity.id
_entity.type
_entity.pdbx_description
1 polymer ?
#
loop_
_entity_poly.entity_id
_entity_poly.type
_entity_poly.pdbx_seq_one_letter_code
_entity_poly.pdbx_strand_id
1 'polypeptide(L)'
;MSWRELYPFTPRRHTTAEGLGMSYVDEGTGEAVVMLHGNPTWSFLFRDLIKATAGAGRRALAPDLIGCGLSDKPQDWPYHLEDHVRVVENWLENDVQLSRVHLVLHDWGGGVGMGYATRHPEKIGKIVLMNTGAYLSDDCPKRIYLCRCPVLGDLLVRGLNGFVESAIRMAPATRLSPAVRAGYRFPYGNWHDRIATLRFVQDIPLRKSHPTWPTLAGIGDRLPLLADKPILMCWGEQDFCFNMRFLARWRGIYPRAEVKTWPEASHYLLEDAGAEIIPEIVAFLQK
;
A
#
# COMPACT_ATOMS: atom_id res chain seq x y z
N MET A 1 25.45 -7.64 2.93
CA MET A 1 24.31 -7.05 3.67
C MET A 1 23.09 -7.97 3.48
N SER A 2 22.50 -8.41 4.58
CA SER A 2 21.26 -9.21 4.55
C SER A 2 20.04 -8.28 4.48
N TRP A 3 18.86 -8.81 4.10
CA TRP A 3 17.63 -8.01 4.12
C TRP A 3 17.26 -7.56 5.55
N ARG A 4 17.66 -8.32 6.58
CA ARG A 4 17.40 -7.98 8.00
C ARG A 4 18.15 -6.73 8.42
N GLU A 5 19.36 -6.51 7.91
CA GLU A 5 20.12 -5.28 8.15
C GLU A 5 19.48 -4.05 7.49
N LEU A 6 18.74 -4.26 6.36
CA LEU A 6 17.95 -3.21 5.71
C LEU A 6 16.66 -2.87 6.48
N TYR A 7 16.16 -3.81 7.29
CA TYR A 7 14.91 -3.68 8.04
C TYR A 7 15.15 -3.90 9.55
N PRO A 8 15.83 -2.95 10.23
CA PRO A 8 16.25 -3.11 11.62
C PRO A 8 15.15 -2.77 12.64
N PHE A 9 13.88 -2.92 12.27
CA PHE A 9 12.76 -2.61 13.13
C PHE A 9 12.33 -3.83 13.95
N THR A 10 11.74 -3.56 15.13
CA THR A 10 11.06 -4.56 15.95
C THR A 10 9.55 -4.34 15.82
N PRO A 11 8.85 -5.10 14.95
CA PRO A 11 7.44 -4.91 14.73
C PRO A 11 6.61 -5.18 15.99
N ARG A 12 5.57 -4.39 16.19
CA ARG A 12 4.52 -4.61 17.16
C ARG A 12 3.40 -5.44 16.56
N ARG A 13 2.42 -5.82 17.38
CA ARG A 13 1.29 -6.62 16.94
C ARG A 13 -0.03 -6.07 17.47
N HIS A 14 -0.97 -5.85 16.57
CA HIS A 14 -2.38 -5.59 16.85
C HIS A 14 -3.17 -6.88 16.68
N THR A 15 -4.12 -7.13 17.58
CA THR A 15 -5.05 -8.26 17.44
C THR A 15 -6.39 -7.73 16.94
N THR A 16 -6.81 -8.17 15.77
CA THR A 16 -8.11 -7.76 15.19
C THR A 16 -9.29 -8.32 16.00
N ALA A 17 -10.48 -7.83 15.74
CA ALA A 17 -11.70 -8.34 16.37
C ALA A 17 -11.94 -9.84 16.09
N GLU A 18 -11.42 -10.35 14.96
CA GLU A 18 -11.48 -11.76 14.61
C GLU A 18 -10.32 -12.59 15.20
N GLY A 19 -9.47 -11.99 16.05
CA GLY A 19 -8.34 -12.66 16.68
C GLY A 19 -7.10 -12.80 15.79
N LEU A 20 -7.06 -12.14 14.63
CA LEU A 20 -5.90 -12.16 13.73
C LEU A 20 -4.86 -11.15 14.17
N GLY A 21 -3.59 -11.51 14.08
CA GLY A 21 -2.49 -10.61 14.37
C GLY A 21 -2.05 -9.80 13.16
N MET A 22 -2.19 -8.49 13.21
CA MET A 22 -1.59 -7.56 12.27
C MET A 22 -0.27 -7.04 12.81
N SER A 23 0.82 -7.28 12.09
CA SER A 23 2.15 -6.75 12.41
C SER A 23 2.28 -5.30 11.95
N TYR A 24 2.96 -4.45 12.71
CA TYR A 24 3.25 -3.08 12.29
C TYR A 24 4.54 -2.54 12.89
N VAL A 25 5.22 -1.70 12.13
CA VAL A 25 6.35 -0.88 12.62
C VAL A 25 5.80 0.36 13.28
N ASP A 26 6.42 0.79 14.39
CA ASP A 26 6.09 2.01 15.13
C ASP A 26 7.40 2.66 15.60
N GLU A 27 7.89 3.63 14.84
CA GLU A 27 9.18 4.28 15.03
C GLU A 27 9.03 5.80 15.17
N GLY A 28 9.83 6.38 16.05
CA GLY A 28 9.83 7.81 16.29
C GLY A 28 8.71 8.29 17.22
N THR A 29 8.52 9.61 17.27
CA THR A 29 7.55 10.29 18.13
C THR A 29 6.96 11.49 17.39
N GLY A 30 5.91 12.12 17.94
CA GLY A 30 5.25 13.29 17.34
C GLY A 30 4.01 12.91 16.52
N GLU A 31 3.62 13.77 15.57
CA GLU A 31 2.44 13.51 14.72
C GLU A 31 2.63 12.24 13.88
N ALA A 32 1.58 11.44 13.83
CA ALA A 32 1.62 10.13 13.20
C ALA A 32 1.54 10.20 11.67
N VAL A 33 2.38 9.39 11.02
CA VAL A 33 2.37 9.16 9.58
C VAL A 33 2.14 7.67 9.36
N VAL A 34 0.98 7.30 8.86
CA VAL A 34 0.60 5.92 8.53
C VAL A 34 0.95 5.63 7.08
N MET A 35 1.74 4.58 6.86
CA MET A 35 2.25 4.17 5.55
C MET A 35 1.61 2.84 5.17
N LEU A 36 0.73 2.84 4.16
CA LEU A 36 0.01 1.65 3.72
C LEU A 36 0.53 1.15 2.39
N HIS A 37 1.03 -0.08 2.41
CA HIS A 37 1.57 -0.80 1.26
C HIS A 37 0.45 -1.50 0.46
N GLY A 38 0.83 -2.13 -0.64
CA GLY A 38 -0.07 -2.94 -1.44
C GLY A 38 0.44 -4.35 -1.73
N ASN A 39 0.09 -4.89 -2.87
CA ASN A 39 0.35 -6.29 -3.25
C ASN A 39 1.43 -6.40 -4.35
N PRO A 40 2.49 -7.17 -4.16
CA PRO A 40 2.82 -8.08 -3.06
C PRO A 40 3.85 -7.49 -2.08
N THR A 41 3.82 -6.17 -1.87
CA THR A 41 4.75 -5.52 -0.95
C THR A 41 4.31 -5.72 0.52
N TRP A 42 5.09 -5.19 1.45
CA TRP A 42 4.84 -5.11 2.87
C TRP A 42 5.59 -3.91 3.43
N SER A 43 5.55 -3.63 4.71
CA SER A 43 6.19 -2.48 5.33
C SER A 43 7.69 -2.30 4.97
N PHE A 44 8.34 -3.36 4.49
CA PHE A 44 9.71 -3.32 3.94
C PHE A 44 9.87 -2.31 2.78
N LEU A 45 8.83 -2.06 2.00
CA LEU A 45 8.85 -1.02 0.96
C LEU A 45 9.16 0.35 1.54
N PHE A 46 8.64 0.63 2.73
CA PHE A 46 8.79 1.92 3.40
C PHE A 46 10.01 2.01 4.32
N ARG A 47 10.88 0.98 4.40
CA ARG A 47 11.98 0.89 5.36
C ARG A 47 12.84 2.16 5.48
N ASP A 48 13.17 2.80 4.37
CA ASP A 48 13.99 4.01 4.37
C ASP A 48 13.15 5.27 4.63
N LEU A 49 11.89 5.30 4.19
CA LEU A 49 10.94 6.37 4.52
C LEU A 49 10.57 6.35 6.01
N ILE A 50 10.42 5.18 6.63
CA ILE A 50 10.21 5.03 8.09
C ILE A 50 11.35 5.69 8.85
N LYS A 51 12.61 5.37 8.52
CA LYS A 51 13.79 5.96 9.15
C LYS A 51 13.85 7.48 8.99
N ALA A 52 13.61 7.95 7.76
CA ALA A 52 13.63 9.38 7.44
C ALA A 52 12.51 10.14 8.18
N THR A 53 11.32 9.57 8.24
CA THR A 53 10.15 10.15 8.93
C THR A 53 10.41 10.23 10.44
N ALA A 54 10.91 9.15 11.05
CA ALA A 54 11.26 9.12 12.47
C ALA A 54 12.41 10.10 12.78
N GLY A 55 13.43 10.15 11.93
CA GLY A 55 14.55 11.09 12.03
C GLY A 55 14.12 12.56 11.89
N ALA A 56 13.00 12.83 11.24
CA ALA A 56 12.40 14.16 11.11
C ALA A 56 11.44 14.53 12.27
N GLY A 57 11.40 13.74 13.34
CA GLY A 57 10.58 14.02 14.54
C GLY A 57 9.09 13.67 14.35
N ARG A 58 8.77 12.75 13.48
CA ARG A 58 7.42 12.22 13.27
C ARG A 58 7.34 10.76 13.73
N ARG A 59 6.13 10.29 14.08
CA ARG A 59 5.89 8.89 14.41
C ARG A 59 5.48 8.14 13.14
N ALA A 60 6.34 7.27 12.65
CA ALA A 60 6.11 6.44 11.47
C ALA A 60 5.41 5.13 11.88
N LEU A 61 4.24 4.89 11.34
CA LEU A 61 3.41 3.70 11.55
C LEU A 61 3.25 2.98 10.20
N ALA A 62 3.77 1.77 10.09
CA ALA A 62 3.70 1.00 8.86
C ALA A 62 3.20 -0.43 9.13
N PRO A 63 1.88 -0.68 9.03
CA PRO A 63 1.33 -2.02 9.19
C PRO A 63 1.61 -2.87 7.96
N ASP A 64 1.73 -4.18 8.20
CA ASP A 64 1.59 -5.20 7.19
C ASP A 64 0.12 -5.60 7.10
N LEU A 65 -0.53 -5.40 5.97
CA LEU A 65 -1.93 -5.79 5.79
C LEU A 65 -2.10 -7.30 6.05
N ILE A 66 -3.26 -7.71 6.54
CA ILE A 66 -3.55 -9.13 6.81
C ILE A 66 -3.22 -9.97 5.56
N GLY A 67 -2.47 -11.04 5.76
CA GLY A 67 -1.96 -11.90 4.69
C GLY A 67 -0.61 -11.47 4.09
N CYS A 68 -0.10 -10.28 4.41
CA CYS A 68 1.15 -9.74 3.92
C CYS A 68 2.22 -9.67 5.02
N GLY A 69 3.48 -9.51 4.61
CA GLY A 69 4.58 -9.27 5.53
C GLY A 69 4.63 -10.25 6.69
N LEU A 70 4.69 -9.70 7.89
CA LEU A 70 4.75 -10.44 9.16
C LEU A 70 3.37 -10.63 9.83
N SER A 71 2.29 -10.18 9.19
CA SER A 71 0.90 -10.39 9.64
C SER A 71 0.45 -11.83 9.42
N ASP A 72 -0.61 -12.24 10.12
CA ASP A 72 -1.24 -13.55 9.95
C ASP A 72 -1.77 -13.73 8.52
N LYS A 73 -1.80 -14.99 8.08
CA LYS A 73 -2.17 -15.39 6.71
C LYS A 73 -3.32 -16.40 6.72
N PRO A 74 -4.51 -16.02 7.24
CA PRO A 74 -5.64 -16.93 7.32
C PRO A 74 -6.10 -17.38 5.93
N GLN A 75 -6.45 -18.66 5.77
CA GLN A 75 -6.82 -19.21 4.47
C GLN A 75 -8.27 -18.94 4.10
N ASP A 76 -9.12 -18.73 5.07
CA ASP A 76 -10.59 -18.57 5.01
C ASP A 76 -11.07 -17.15 5.29
N TRP A 77 -10.15 -16.18 5.50
CA TRP A 77 -10.51 -14.77 5.61
C TRP A 77 -10.91 -14.18 4.24
N PRO A 78 -11.91 -13.27 4.15
CA PRO A 78 -12.46 -12.83 2.87
C PRO A 78 -11.45 -12.09 1.98
N TYR A 79 -10.55 -11.30 2.55
CA TYR A 79 -9.56 -10.48 1.83
C TYR A 79 -10.18 -9.43 0.89
N HIS A 80 -11.41 -8.98 1.15
CA HIS A 80 -11.98 -7.87 0.41
C HIS A 80 -11.44 -6.52 0.89
N LEU A 81 -11.48 -5.52 0.03
CA LEU A 81 -11.07 -4.15 0.36
C LEU A 81 -11.72 -3.66 1.66
N GLU A 82 -13.02 -3.94 1.84
CA GLU A 82 -13.76 -3.57 3.05
C GLU A 82 -13.15 -4.17 4.33
N ASP A 83 -12.73 -5.42 4.26
CA ASP A 83 -12.14 -6.12 5.41
C ASP A 83 -10.82 -5.47 5.82
N HIS A 84 -9.96 -5.15 4.84
CA HIS A 84 -8.70 -4.44 5.10
C HIS A 84 -8.94 -3.02 5.63
N VAL A 85 -9.91 -2.29 5.08
CA VAL A 85 -10.29 -0.95 5.61
C VAL A 85 -10.71 -1.06 7.07
N ARG A 86 -11.60 -2.02 7.40
CA ARG A 86 -12.09 -2.24 8.75
C ARG A 86 -10.99 -2.61 9.74
N VAL A 87 -10.03 -3.44 9.33
CA VAL A 87 -8.88 -3.80 10.19
C VAL A 87 -8.01 -2.58 10.48
N VAL A 88 -7.67 -1.80 9.46
CA VAL A 88 -6.87 -0.59 9.64
C VAL A 88 -7.62 0.47 10.46
N GLU A 89 -8.91 0.65 10.21
CA GLU A 89 -9.78 1.55 10.98
C GLU A 89 -9.82 1.13 12.45
N ASN A 90 -10.06 -0.15 12.75
CA ASN A 90 -10.09 -0.66 14.13
C ASN A 90 -8.75 -0.44 14.84
N TRP A 91 -7.64 -0.73 14.17
CA TRP A 91 -6.31 -0.51 14.70
C TRP A 91 -6.05 0.96 15.03
N LEU A 92 -6.37 1.88 14.11
CA LEU A 92 -6.14 3.31 14.31
C LEU A 92 -7.05 3.90 15.40
N GLU A 93 -8.32 3.47 15.49
CA GLU A 93 -9.30 4.01 16.41
C GLU A 93 -9.17 3.45 17.83
N ASN A 94 -8.86 2.16 17.95
CA ASN A 94 -8.93 1.48 19.26
C ASN A 94 -7.55 1.25 19.90
N ASP A 95 -6.50 0.96 19.11
CA ASP A 95 -5.15 0.69 19.64
C ASP A 95 -4.26 1.92 19.61
N VAL A 96 -4.15 2.57 18.46
CA VAL A 96 -3.24 3.71 18.29
C VAL A 96 -3.87 5.00 18.82
N GLN A 97 -5.18 5.13 18.67
CA GLN A 97 -6.00 6.22 19.21
C GLN A 97 -5.51 7.63 18.82
N LEU A 98 -5.37 7.84 17.50
CA LEU A 98 -4.87 9.10 16.96
C LEU A 98 -5.99 10.13 16.80
N SER A 99 -5.75 11.35 17.27
CA SER A 99 -6.61 12.51 16.98
C SER A 99 -6.38 13.07 15.58
N ARG A 100 -5.17 12.91 15.03
CA ARG A 100 -4.77 13.33 13.69
C ARG A 100 -3.75 12.37 13.10
N VAL A 101 -3.86 12.12 11.79
CA VAL A 101 -2.97 11.23 11.06
C VAL A 101 -2.64 11.77 9.67
N HIS A 102 -1.37 11.63 9.27
CA HIS A 102 -0.95 11.80 7.89
C HIS A 102 -0.88 10.43 7.21
N LEU A 103 -1.19 10.35 5.93
CA LEU A 103 -1.22 9.10 5.17
C LEU A 103 -0.18 9.11 4.06
N VAL A 104 0.54 7.99 3.91
CA VAL A 104 1.38 7.69 2.75
C VAL A 104 0.89 6.37 2.15
N LEU A 105 0.37 6.43 0.94
CA LEU A 105 -0.44 5.37 0.36
C LEU A 105 0.16 4.89 -0.96
N HIS A 106 0.40 3.59 -1.08
CA HIS A 106 0.94 2.96 -2.28
C HIS A 106 0.09 1.75 -2.69
N ASP A 107 -0.17 1.58 -3.97
CA ASP A 107 -0.89 0.44 -4.56
C ASP A 107 -2.25 0.20 -3.85
N TRP A 108 -2.58 -1.00 -3.36
CA TRP A 108 -3.78 -1.30 -2.58
C TRP A 108 -3.90 -0.47 -1.30
N GLY A 109 -2.76 -0.02 -0.75
CA GLY A 109 -2.75 0.91 0.37
C GLY A 109 -3.52 2.20 0.09
N GLY A 110 -3.64 2.59 -1.19
CA GLY A 110 -4.51 3.72 -1.59
C GLY A 110 -5.98 3.43 -1.36
N GLY A 111 -6.47 2.29 -1.83
CA GLY A 111 -7.86 1.87 -1.57
C GLY A 111 -8.16 1.77 -0.08
N VAL A 112 -7.26 1.11 0.69
CA VAL A 112 -7.42 0.93 2.13
C VAL A 112 -7.35 2.27 2.88
N GLY A 113 -6.32 3.08 2.62
CA GLY A 113 -6.11 4.34 3.32
C GLY A 113 -7.15 5.41 2.98
N MET A 114 -7.57 5.51 1.71
CA MET A 114 -8.65 6.41 1.32
C MET A 114 -10.01 5.91 1.83
N GLY A 115 -10.16 4.59 1.99
CA GLY A 115 -11.34 4.00 2.67
C GLY A 115 -11.47 4.52 4.10
N TYR A 116 -10.39 4.49 4.88
CA TYR A 116 -10.34 5.09 6.20
C TYR A 116 -10.53 6.63 6.14
N ALA A 117 -9.77 7.30 5.28
CA ALA A 117 -9.77 8.75 5.21
C ALA A 117 -11.15 9.35 4.88
N THR A 118 -11.91 8.71 4.00
CA THR A 118 -13.25 9.16 3.62
C THR A 118 -14.32 8.88 4.68
N ARG A 119 -14.01 8.06 5.68
CA ARG A 119 -14.87 7.82 6.86
C ARG A 119 -14.57 8.79 8.01
N HIS A 120 -13.29 9.21 8.11
CA HIS A 120 -12.78 10.07 9.17
C HIS A 120 -12.05 11.32 8.62
N PRO A 121 -12.69 12.12 7.74
CA PRO A 121 -12.01 13.25 7.09
C PRO A 121 -11.48 14.29 8.10
N GLU A 122 -12.13 14.41 9.26
CA GLU A 122 -11.71 15.32 10.34
C GLU A 122 -10.36 14.93 10.96
N LYS A 123 -10.00 13.66 10.95
CA LYS A 123 -8.72 13.15 11.50
C LYS A 123 -7.57 13.25 10.51
N ILE A 124 -7.87 13.48 9.23
CA ILE A 124 -6.83 13.49 8.20
C ILE A 124 -6.09 14.83 8.18
N GLY A 125 -4.78 14.75 8.31
CA GLY A 125 -3.88 15.89 8.16
C GLY A 125 -3.45 16.09 6.71
N LYS A 126 -2.47 15.32 6.25
CA LYS A 126 -1.90 15.36 4.90
C LYS A 126 -1.96 13.99 4.25
N ILE A 127 -2.00 13.95 2.92
CA ILE A 127 -2.05 12.70 2.16
C ILE A 127 -0.94 12.71 1.11
N VAL A 128 -0.17 11.62 1.06
CA VAL A 128 0.78 11.33 0.00
C VAL A 128 0.27 10.14 -0.79
N LEU A 129 0.02 10.32 -2.08
CA LEU A 129 -0.40 9.29 -3.02
C LEU A 129 0.78 8.88 -3.89
N MET A 130 1.10 7.59 -3.89
CA MET A 130 2.24 7.02 -4.61
C MET A 130 1.74 5.86 -5.49
N ASN A 131 1.74 6.03 -6.81
CA ASN A 131 1.33 4.99 -7.77
C ASN A 131 0.18 4.10 -7.24
N THR A 132 -1.01 4.67 -7.12
CA THR A 132 -2.17 4.06 -6.45
C THR A 132 -3.51 4.49 -7.05
N GLY A 133 -4.58 3.81 -6.65
CA GLY A 133 -5.96 4.14 -6.99
C GLY A 133 -6.92 3.87 -5.84
N ALA A 134 -7.98 4.67 -5.73
CA ALA A 134 -9.06 4.48 -4.75
C ALA A 134 -10.44 4.76 -5.38
N TYR A 135 -10.63 4.36 -6.61
CA TYR A 135 -11.85 4.53 -7.40
C TYR A 135 -11.96 3.40 -8.42
N LEU A 136 -13.17 3.16 -8.92
CA LEU A 136 -13.41 2.18 -9.97
C LEU A 136 -12.66 2.54 -11.26
N SER A 137 -11.99 1.56 -11.85
CA SER A 137 -11.28 1.68 -13.12
C SER A 137 -11.38 0.39 -13.91
N ASP A 138 -11.50 0.52 -15.23
CA ASP A 138 -11.44 -0.61 -16.15
C ASP A 138 -10.00 -0.95 -16.57
N ASP A 139 -9.02 -0.16 -16.08
CA ASP A 139 -7.61 -0.29 -16.42
C ASP A 139 -6.96 -1.38 -15.56
N CYS A 140 -6.99 -2.62 -16.05
CA CYS A 140 -6.35 -3.77 -15.42
C CYS A 140 -5.41 -4.45 -16.41
N PRO A 141 -4.09 -4.52 -16.12
CA PRO A 141 -3.14 -5.17 -16.99
C PRO A 141 -3.50 -6.64 -17.28
N LYS A 142 -3.41 -7.07 -18.55
CA LYS A 142 -3.77 -8.44 -18.98
C LYS A 142 -3.06 -9.53 -18.17
N ARG A 143 -1.79 -9.31 -17.78
CA ARG A 143 -1.02 -10.25 -16.96
C ARG A 143 -1.58 -10.42 -15.53
N ILE A 144 -2.13 -9.34 -14.96
CA ILE A 144 -2.82 -9.39 -13.66
C ILE A 144 -4.16 -10.13 -13.83
N TYR A 145 -4.86 -9.88 -14.93
CA TYR A 145 -6.10 -10.58 -15.24
C TYR A 145 -5.91 -12.10 -15.30
N LEU A 146 -4.79 -12.59 -15.85
CA LEU A 146 -4.47 -14.02 -15.90
C LEU A 146 -4.35 -14.64 -14.50
N CYS A 147 -3.77 -13.92 -13.54
CA CYS A 147 -3.64 -14.39 -12.16
C CYS A 147 -4.99 -14.50 -11.42
N ARG A 148 -6.07 -13.95 -11.97
CA ARG A 148 -7.42 -14.04 -11.40
C ARG A 148 -8.17 -15.31 -11.79
N CYS A 149 -7.70 -16.02 -12.82
CA CYS A 149 -8.38 -17.23 -13.32
C CYS A 149 -8.39 -18.33 -12.24
N PRO A 150 -9.55 -18.92 -11.94
CA PRO A 150 -9.64 -20.04 -11.01
C PRO A 150 -8.65 -21.15 -11.39
N VAL A 151 -8.09 -21.85 -10.42
CA VAL A 151 -7.09 -22.93 -10.56
C VAL A 151 -5.77 -22.44 -11.14
N LEU A 152 -5.77 -21.78 -12.30
CA LEU A 152 -4.56 -21.24 -12.94
C LEU A 152 -3.91 -20.16 -12.07
N GLY A 153 -4.70 -19.25 -11.49
CA GLY A 153 -4.23 -18.25 -10.54
C GLY A 153 -3.59 -18.88 -9.30
N ASP A 154 -4.23 -19.89 -8.72
CA ASP A 154 -3.65 -20.63 -7.58
C ASP A 154 -2.30 -21.25 -7.94
N LEU A 155 -2.20 -21.92 -9.08
CA LEU A 155 -0.96 -22.54 -9.53
C LEU A 155 0.14 -21.50 -9.78
N LEU A 156 -0.16 -20.44 -10.54
CA LEU A 156 0.80 -19.40 -10.89
C LEU A 156 1.25 -18.58 -9.67
N VAL A 157 0.28 -18.11 -8.88
CA VAL A 157 0.56 -17.18 -7.77
C VAL A 157 1.04 -17.95 -6.54
N ARG A 158 0.27 -18.95 -6.08
CA ARG A 158 0.60 -19.68 -4.85
C ARG A 158 1.59 -20.81 -5.09
N GLY A 159 1.43 -21.59 -6.17
CA GLY A 159 2.30 -22.72 -6.48
C GLY A 159 3.72 -22.25 -6.86
N LEU A 160 3.84 -21.44 -7.88
CA LEU A 160 5.13 -21.03 -8.45
C LEU A 160 5.68 -19.73 -7.83
N ASN A 161 4.98 -19.08 -6.91
CA ASN A 161 5.30 -17.73 -6.41
C ASN A 161 5.41 -16.69 -7.56
N GLY A 162 4.70 -16.93 -8.64
CA GLY A 162 4.90 -16.20 -9.89
C GLY A 162 4.57 -14.73 -9.78
N PHE A 163 3.61 -14.34 -8.94
CA PHE A 163 3.25 -12.95 -8.75
C PHE A 163 4.37 -12.15 -8.06
N VAL A 164 4.90 -12.65 -6.94
CA VAL A 164 6.00 -12.02 -6.20
C VAL A 164 7.28 -11.99 -7.04
N GLU A 165 7.62 -13.10 -7.72
CA GLU A 165 8.81 -13.17 -8.58
C GLU A 165 8.70 -12.23 -9.79
N SER A 166 7.51 -12.10 -10.37
CA SER A 166 7.28 -11.14 -11.45
C SER A 166 7.34 -9.70 -10.95
N ALA A 167 6.73 -9.41 -9.78
CA ALA A 167 6.77 -8.08 -9.19
C ALA A 167 8.21 -7.62 -8.92
N ILE A 168 9.04 -8.47 -8.29
CA ILE A 168 10.47 -8.17 -8.01
C ILE A 168 11.27 -7.80 -9.28
N ARG A 169 10.87 -8.32 -10.45
CA ARG A 169 11.58 -8.10 -11.71
C ARG A 169 11.00 -6.98 -12.57
N MET A 170 9.71 -6.73 -12.44
CA MET A 170 8.96 -5.90 -13.38
C MET A 170 8.34 -4.66 -12.77
N ALA A 171 8.14 -4.66 -11.44
CA ALA A 171 7.60 -3.51 -10.74
C ALA A 171 8.63 -2.39 -10.55
N PRO A 172 9.92 -2.64 -10.25
CA PRO A 172 10.95 -1.62 -10.31
C PRO A 172 11.43 -1.42 -11.76
N ALA A 173 11.82 -0.18 -12.10
CA ALA A 173 12.51 0.13 -13.35
C ALA A 173 13.97 -0.34 -13.30
N THR A 174 14.57 -0.35 -12.12
CA THR A 174 15.95 -0.74 -11.89
C THR A 174 16.06 -2.13 -11.27
N ARG A 175 17.21 -2.80 -11.50
CA ARG A 175 17.43 -4.13 -10.92
C ARG A 175 17.68 -4.05 -9.43
N LEU A 176 16.79 -4.63 -8.64
CA LEU A 176 16.93 -4.72 -7.18
C LEU A 176 18.17 -5.52 -6.76
N SER A 177 18.83 -5.10 -5.68
CA SER A 177 19.95 -5.84 -5.09
C SER A 177 19.49 -7.21 -4.56
N PRO A 178 20.41 -8.20 -4.43
CA PRO A 178 20.05 -9.50 -3.85
C PRO A 178 19.40 -9.42 -2.47
N ALA A 179 19.86 -8.50 -1.62
CA ALA A 179 19.31 -8.30 -0.28
C ALA A 179 17.88 -7.76 -0.32
N VAL A 180 17.62 -6.76 -1.16
CA VAL A 180 16.26 -6.20 -1.34
C VAL A 180 15.29 -7.24 -1.90
N ARG A 181 15.72 -8.02 -2.91
CA ARG A 181 14.90 -9.12 -3.45
C ARG A 181 14.59 -10.17 -2.38
N ALA A 182 15.55 -10.50 -1.52
CA ALA A 182 15.33 -11.42 -0.42
C ALA A 182 14.31 -10.87 0.60
N GLY A 183 14.33 -9.56 0.88
CA GLY A 183 13.35 -8.90 1.72
C GLY A 183 11.92 -9.01 1.19
N TYR A 184 11.71 -8.74 -0.10
CA TYR A 184 10.38 -8.90 -0.70
C TYR A 184 9.89 -10.35 -0.76
N ARG A 185 10.79 -11.33 -0.92
CA ARG A 185 10.43 -12.76 -0.93
C ARG A 185 10.12 -13.32 0.44
N PHE A 186 10.75 -12.76 1.48
CA PHE A 186 10.76 -13.36 2.81
C PHE A 186 9.37 -13.78 3.33
N PRO A 187 8.32 -12.95 3.21
CA PRO A 187 7.00 -13.32 3.75
C PRO A 187 6.26 -14.40 2.96
N TYR A 188 6.74 -14.78 1.76
CA TYR A 188 6.02 -15.58 0.77
C TYR A 188 6.72 -16.91 0.47
N GLY A 189 7.24 -17.58 1.51
CA GLY A 189 8.09 -18.76 1.39
C GLY A 189 7.40 -20.01 0.84
N ASN A 190 6.12 -20.18 1.06
CA ASN A 190 5.37 -21.39 0.72
C ASN A 190 3.96 -21.10 0.20
N TRP A 191 3.23 -22.13 -0.19
CA TRP A 191 1.85 -22.05 -0.71
C TRP A 191 0.90 -21.30 0.23
N HIS A 192 0.94 -21.65 1.52
CA HIS A 192 0.07 -21.04 2.53
C HIS A 192 0.30 -19.53 2.62
N ASP A 193 1.55 -19.09 2.67
CA ASP A 193 1.91 -17.69 2.90
C ASP A 193 1.59 -16.76 1.73
N ARG A 194 1.26 -17.32 0.57
CA ARG A 194 0.95 -16.56 -0.66
C ARG A 194 -0.53 -16.33 -0.88
N ILE A 195 -1.39 -16.63 0.11
CA ILE A 195 -2.85 -16.48 -0.04
C ILE A 195 -3.25 -15.04 -0.39
N ALA A 196 -2.73 -14.05 0.33
CA ALA A 196 -3.07 -12.66 0.11
C ALA A 196 -2.64 -12.17 -1.27
N THR A 197 -1.48 -12.59 -1.78
CA THR A 197 -1.00 -12.19 -3.11
C THR A 197 -1.99 -12.59 -4.21
N LEU A 198 -2.66 -13.74 -4.05
CA LEU A 198 -3.73 -14.17 -4.94
C LEU A 198 -5.04 -13.41 -4.67
N ARG A 199 -5.43 -13.30 -3.39
CA ARG A 199 -6.71 -12.69 -3.02
C ARG A 199 -6.79 -11.22 -3.45
N PHE A 200 -5.76 -10.44 -3.28
CA PHE A 200 -5.71 -9.05 -3.76
C PHE A 200 -5.94 -8.93 -5.28
N VAL A 201 -5.35 -9.78 -6.11
CA VAL A 201 -5.63 -9.73 -7.54
C VAL A 201 -7.04 -10.20 -7.88
N GLN A 202 -7.58 -11.16 -7.13
CA GLN A 202 -8.97 -11.61 -7.29
C GLN A 202 -9.96 -10.53 -6.85
N ASP A 203 -9.60 -9.69 -5.88
CA ASP A 203 -10.46 -8.64 -5.32
C ASP A 203 -10.54 -7.36 -6.16
N ILE A 204 -9.83 -7.26 -7.29
CA ILE A 204 -10.00 -6.12 -8.22
C ILE A 204 -11.42 -6.16 -8.80
N PRO A 205 -12.29 -5.15 -8.56
CA PRO A 205 -13.69 -5.20 -8.92
C PRO A 205 -13.92 -4.80 -10.39
N LEU A 206 -13.80 -5.76 -11.31
CA LEU A 206 -14.01 -5.54 -12.75
C LEU A 206 -15.48 -5.65 -13.19
N ARG A 207 -16.41 -5.98 -12.29
CA ARG A 207 -17.86 -6.13 -12.57
C ARG A 207 -18.66 -5.57 -11.40
N LYS A 208 -19.82 -5.00 -11.67
CA LYS A 208 -20.74 -4.49 -10.64
C LYS A 208 -21.18 -5.53 -9.61
N SER A 209 -21.21 -6.80 -9.99
CA SER A 209 -21.53 -7.93 -9.08
C SER A 209 -20.39 -8.34 -8.17
N HIS A 210 -19.20 -7.74 -8.30
CA HIS A 210 -18.06 -8.08 -7.43
C HIS A 210 -18.28 -7.54 -6.01
N PRO A 211 -18.00 -8.32 -4.93
CA PRO A 211 -18.22 -7.88 -3.54
C PRO A 211 -17.57 -6.54 -3.19
N THR A 212 -16.39 -6.27 -3.72
CA THR A 212 -15.62 -5.03 -3.46
C THR A 212 -16.13 -3.82 -4.27
N TRP A 213 -16.99 -4.04 -5.30
CA TRP A 213 -17.48 -2.92 -6.12
C TRP A 213 -18.16 -1.82 -5.32
N PRO A 214 -19.13 -2.10 -4.41
CA PRO A 214 -19.81 -1.05 -3.65
C PRO A 214 -18.83 -0.25 -2.75
N THR A 215 -17.88 -0.94 -2.12
CA THR A 215 -16.88 -0.30 -1.27
C THR A 215 -16.01 0.67 -2.07
N LEU A 216 -15.44 0.22 -3.19
CA LEU A 216 -14.55 1.06 -3.99
C LEU A 216 -15.30 2.21 -4.70
N ALA A 217 -16.54 1.97 -5.14
CA ALA A 217 -17.41 3.02 -5.66
C ALA A 217 -17.71 4.08 -4.59
N GLY A 218 -18.13 3.63 -3.40
CA GLY A 218 -18.42 4.54 -2.28
C GLY A 218 -17.21 5.31 -1.77
N ILE A 219 -16.00 4.76 -1.85
CA ILE A 219 -14.76 5.50 -1.59
C ILE A 219 -14.61 6.59 -2.67
N GLY A 220 -14.70 6.21 -3.95
CA GLY A 220 -14.58 7.13 -5.08
C GLY A 220 -15.54 8.33 -4.99
N ASP A 221 -16.81 8.07 -4.63
CA ASP A 221 -17.84 9.10 -4.49
C ASP A 221 -17.56 10.07 -3.32
N ARG A 222 -16.84 9.61 -2.29
CA ARG A 222 -16.50 10.41 -1.09
C ARG A 222 -15.12 11.07 -1.15
N LEU A 223 -14.28 10.82 -2.16
CA LEU A 223 -12.98 11.49 -2.32
C LEU A 223 -13.07 13.03 -2.22
N PRO A 224 -14.11 13.70 -2.76
CA PRO A 224 -14.25 15.17 -2.63
C PRO A 224 -14.30 15.69 -1.19
N LEU A 225 -14.66 14.87 -0.18
CA LEU A 225 -14.62 15.24 1.24
C LEU A 225 -13.20 15.58 1.74
N LEU A 226 -12.18 15.20 1.00
CA LEU A 226 -10.77 15.43 1.33
C LEU A 226 -10.14 16.55 0.46
N ALA A 227 -10.93 17.30 -0.31
CA ALA A 227 -10.42 18.28 -1.26
C ALA A 227 -9.75 19.51 -0.59
N ASP A 228 -9.99 19.75 0.68
CA ASP A 228 -9.36 20.81 1.50
C ASP A 228 -8.00 20.37 2.10
N LYS A 229 -7.70 19.05 2.08
CA LYS A 229 -6.46 18.53 2.66
C LYS A 229 -5.25 18.80 1.76
N PRO A 230 -4.07 19.07 2.35
CA PRO A 230 -2.84 19.08 1.58
C PRO A 230 -2.54 17.68 1.03
N ILE A 231 -2.34 17.59 -0.29
CA ILE A 231 -2.06 16.32 -0.98
C ILE A 231 -0.79 16.47 -1.81
N LEU A 232 0.10 15.49 -1.71
CA LEU A 232 1.26 15.31 -2.58
C LEU A 232 1.06 14.01 -3.38
N MET A 233 1.24 14.08 -4.69
CA MET A 233 1.24 12.92 -5.58
C MET A 233 2.67 12.68 -6.06
N CYS A 234 3.25 11.51 -5.71
CA CYS A 234 4.54 11.04 -6.17
C CYS A 234 4.32 9.92 -7.17
N TRP A 235 4.79 10.08 -8.41
CA TRP A 235 4.46 9.14 -9.48
C TRP A 235 5.65 8.70 -10.30
N GLY A 236 5.88 7.38 -10.36
CA GLY A 236 6.78 6.75 -11.32
C GLY A 236 6.06 6.60 -12.66
N GLU A 237 6.59 7.23 -13.72
CA GLU A 237 5.89 7.30 -15.02
C GLU A 237 5.89 5.98 -15.78
N GLN A 238 6.83 5.06 -15.46
CA GLN A 238 6.93 3.75 -16.11
C GLN A 238 6.02 2.68 -15.48
N ASP A 239 5.20 3.05 -14.49
CA ASP A 239 4.29 2.09 -13.87
C ASP A 239 3.24 1.57 -14.84
N PHE A 240 3.24 0.26 -15.06
CA PHE A 240 2.30 -0.41 -15.95
C PHE A 240 0.96 -0.73 -15.27
N CYS A 241 0.89 -0.66 -13.93
CA CYS A 241 -0.33 -0.90 -13.14
C CYS A 241 -1.10 0.39 -12.93
N PHE A 242 -0.47 1.35 -12.24
CA PHE A 242 -1.04 2.68 -11.98
C PHE A 242 -0.37 3.70 -12.89
N ASN A 243 -0.66 3.58 -14.19
CA ASN A 243 -0.07 4.40 -15.24
C ASN A 243 -0.50 5.88 -15.15
N MET A 244 -0.02 6.72 -16.06
CA MET A 244 -0.28 8.16 -16.07
C MET A 244 -1.78 8.55 -16.19
N ARG A 245 -2.68 7.61 -16.61
CA ARG A 245 -4.13 7.87 -16.59
C ARG A 245 -4.67 7.91 -15.16
N PHE A 246 -4.13 7.08 -14.26
CA PHE A 246 -4.46 7.16 -12.84
C PHE A 246 -4.03 8.51 -12.25
N LEU A 247 -2.81 8.96 -12.53
CA LEU A 247 -2.35 10.28 -12.10
C LEU A 247 -3.24 11.41 -12.66
N ALA A 248 -3.57 11.35 -13.95
CA ALA A 248 -4.44 12.33 -14.58
C ALA A 248 -5.83 12.39 -13.90
N ARG A 249 -6.39 11.24 -13.54
CA ARG A 249 -7.66 11.17 -12.82
C ARG A 249 -7.55 11.73 -11.40
N TRP A 250 -6.48 11.40 -10.65
CA TRP A 250 -6.21 12.01 -9.34
C TRP A 250 -6.09 13.53 -9.41
N ARG A 251 -5.40 14.06 -10.42
CA ARG A 251 -5.31 15.51 -10.66
C ARG A 251 -6.68 16.14 -10.95
N GLY A 252 -7.56 15.44 -11.61
CA GLY A 252 -8.96 15.86 -11.81
C GLY A 252 -9.75 15.93 -10.51
N ILE A 253 -9.53 14.97 -9.59
CA ILE A 253 -10.19 14.94 -8.27
C ILE A 253 -9.59 16.00 -7.34
N TYR A 254 -8.27 16.15 -7.32
CA TYR A 254 -7.53 17.05 -6.43
C TYR A 254 -6.66 18.05 -7.23
N PRO A 255 -7.26 19.05 -7.87
CA PRO A 255 -6.54 19.98 -8.78
C PRO A 255 -5.53 20.89 -8.04
N ARG A 256 -5.62 21.00 -6.72
CA ARG A 256 -4.69 21.78 -5.88
C ARG A 256 -3.52 20.94 -5.32
N ALA A 257 -3.48 19.65 -5.58
CA ALA A 257 -2.43 18.79 -5.08
C ALA A 257 -1.06 19.15 -5.69
N GLU A 258 -0.01 19.05 -4.87
CA GLU A 258 1.37 19.07 -5.38
C GLU A 258 1.59 17.76 -6.17
N VAL A 259 2.20 17.87 -7.36
CA VAL A 259 2.47 16.68 -8.20
C VAL A 259 3.95 16.65 -8.56
N LYS A 260 4.59 15.53 -8.29
CA LYS A 260 5.97 15.24 -8.67
C LYS A 260 6.02 13.91 -9.39
N THR A 261 6.70 13.88 -10.52
CA THR A 261 6.86 12.68 -11.34
C THR A 261 8.33 12.34 -11.53
N TRP A 262 8.61 11.06 -11.68
CA TRP A 262 9.94 10.52 -11.96
C TRP A 262 9.86 9.66 -13.23
N PRO A 263 10.35 10.20 -14.36
CA PRO A 263 10.25 9.51 -15.65
C PRO A 263 10.96 8.14 -15.71
N GLU A 264 12.01 7.97 -14.90
CA GLU A 264 12.80 6.74 -14.85
C GLU A 264 12.36 5.76 -13.76
N ALA A 265 11.34 6.12 -12.95
CA ALA A 265 10.81 5.26 -11.90
C ALA A 265 9.54 4.54 -12.36
N SER A 266 9.31 3.36 -11.81
CA SER A 266 8.17 2.51 -12.07
C SER A 266 7.33 2.30 -10.80
N HIS A 267 6.60 1.20 -10.70
CA HIS A 267 5.69 0.89 -9.59
C HIS A 267 6.39 0.85 -8.23
N TYR A 268 7.62 0.32 -8.13
CA TYR A 268 8.40 0.33 -6.88
C TYR A 268 9.24 1.61 -6.79
N LEU A 269 8.57 2.77 -6.91
CA LEU A 269 9.22 4.08 -7.03
C LEU A 269 10.19 4.42 -5.89
N LEU A 270 9.99 3.90 -4.67
CA LEU A 270 10.94 4.08 -3.55
C LEU A 270 12.22 3.25 -3.73
N GLU A 271 12.19 2.17 -4.53
CA GLU A 271 13.39 1.41 -4.89
C GLU A 271 14.13 2.09 -6.05
N ASP A 272 13.40 2.71 -6.98
CA ASP A 272 13.96 3.32 -8.17
C ASP A 272 14.53 4.73 -7.90
N ALA A 273 13.80 5.56 -7.16
CA ALA A 273 14.11 6.97 -6.92
C ALA A 273 13.93 7.40 -5.45
N GLY A 274 14.08 6.47 -4.51
CA GLY A 274 13.87 6.75 -3.09
C GLY A 274 14.75 7.87 -2.53
N ALA A 275 15.98 8.00 -3.02
CA ALA A 275 16.90 9.08 -2.62
C ALA A 275 16.36 10.48 -2.92
N GLU A 276 15.53 10.62 -3.97
CA GLU A 276 14.90 11.88 -4.35
C GLU A 276 13.50 12.02 -3.73
N ILE A 277 12.72 10.94 -3.73
CA ILE A 277 11.31 10.95 -3.30
C ILE A 277 11.17 11.12 -1.78
N ILE A 278 12.00 10.44 -1.00
CA ILE A 278 11.89 10.45 0.46
C ILE A 278 12.08 11.86 1.05
N PRO A 279 13.10 12.66 0.66
CA PRO A 279 13.22 14.04 1.12
C PRO A 279 12.00 14.90 0.79
N GLU A 280 11.40 14.72 -0.39
CA GLU A 280 10.20 15.46 -0.80
C GLU A 280 8.98 15.11 0.05
N ILE A 281 8.76 13.83 0.33
CA ILE A 281 7.69 13.38 1.23
C ILE A 281 7.91 13.96 2.63
N VAL A 282 9.12 13.85 3.18
CA VAL A 282 9.44 14.36 4.52
C VAL A 282 9.25 15.87 4.59
N ALA A 283 9.74 16.63 3.61
CA ALA A 283 9.55 18.07 3.56
C ALA A 283 8.07 18.47 3.47
N PHE A 284 7.28 17.75 2.66
CA PHE A 284 5.84 17.96 2.57
C PHE A 284 5.14 17.69 3.91
N LEU A 285 5.50 16.63 4.60
CA LEU A 285 4.92 16.28 5.89
C LEU A 285 5.27 17.30 6.99
N GLN A 286 6.39 17.99 6.89
CA GLN A 286 6.84 19.00 7.87
C GLN A 286 6.20 20.38 7.70
N LYS A 287 5.77 20.77 6.50
CA LYS A 287 5.02 22.03 6.24
C LYS A 287 3.74 22.09 7.07
#